data_89c9affa4fe632c47c78f87414ad5896
#
_entry.id   89c9affa4fe632c47c78f87414ad5896
#
_cell.length_a   1.000
_cell.length_b   1.000
_cell.length_c   1.000
_cell.angle_alpha   90.00
_cell.angle_beta   90.00
_cell.angle_gamma   90.00
#
_symmetry.space_group_name_H-M   'P 1'
#
loop_
_entity.id
_entity.type
_entity.pdbx_description
1 polymer ?
#
loop_
_entity_poly.entity_id
_entity_poly.type
_entity_poly.pdbx_seq_one_letter_code
_entity_poly.pdbx_strand_id
1 'polypeptide(L)'
;MGSAPVGSAIAGHYCTDVYTQRMLAGMSVPMALLGLLDREPSHGYDLKRDYDAYFGRGRPLPFGQVYATLARLARAGKAVAGDAEPGAGPDRKRYTITQTGKYEVEAWLSEPIPAEPYLQTDLFVKVVLSLMLGRPAEEYLDVQRAAHLQRMRELTDLKRQGNLVDVLLADHGLFHLEADLRWIDLTAARLGALAEEVAS
;
A
#
# COMPACT_ATOMS: atom_id res chain seq x y z
N MET A 1 -40.48 -15.39 7.78
CA MET A 1 -39.71 -15.17 6.56
C MET A 1 -38.95 -13.85 6.72
N GLY A 2 -37.69 -13.93 7.18
CA GLY A 2 -36.88 -12.79 7.52
C GLY A 2 -35.89 -12.53 6.38
N SER A 3 -35.92 -11.33 5.80
CA SER A 3 -34.92 -10.85 4.86
C SER A 3 -33.68 -10.41 5.64
N ALA A 4 -32.57 -11.06 5.40
CA ALA A 4 -31.27 -10.62 5.88
C ALA A 4 -30.77 -9.43 5.03
N PRO A 5 -30.12 -8.42 5.60
CA PRO A 5 -29.52 -7.34 4.82
C PRO A 5 -28.20 -7.81 4.19
N VAL A 6 -28.20 -7.96 2.86
CA VAL A 6 -27.00 -8.12 2.05
C VAL A 6 -26.48 -6.71 1.77
N GLY A 7 -25.43 -6.27 2.44
CA GLY A 7 -24.92 -4.94 2.14
C GLY A 7 -23.65 -4.47 2.86
N SER A 8 -23.10 -5.26 3.81
CA SER A 8 -22.01 -4.74 4.67
C SER A 8 -20.59 -5.25 4.40
N ALA A 9 -20.39 -6.19 3.49
CA ALA A 9 -19.10 -6.88 3.35
C ALA A 9 -18.16 -6.31 2.24
N ILE A 10 -18.65 -5.42 1.37
CA ILE A 10 -17.89 -5.01 0.16
C ILE A 10 -17.11 -3.71 0.37
N ALA A 11 -17.55 -2.82 1.25
CA ALA A 11 -16.91 -1.51 1.45
C ALA A 11 -15.57 -1.56 2.20
N GLY A 12 -15.37 -2.55 3.08
CA GLY A 12 -14.16 -2.64 3.91
C GLY A 12 -12.88 -3.06 3.18
N HIS A 13 -13.00 -3.81 2.08
CA HIS A 13 -11.84 -4.35 1.35
C HIS A 13 -11.22 -3.37 0.35
N TYR A 14 -12.01 -2.45 -0.22
CA TYR A 14 -11.51 -1.53 -1.26
C TYR A 14 -10.60 -0.42 -0.73
N CYS A 15 -10.82 0.06 0.48
CA CYS A 15 -10.03 1.17 1.03
C CYS A 15 -8.64 0.74 1.51
N THR A 16 -8.50 -0.50 2.01
CA THR A 16 -7.22 -1.08 2.44
C THR A 16 -6.30 -1.33 1.24
N ASP A 17 -6.87 -1.70 0.10
CA ASP A 17 -6.13 -2.13 -1.09
C ASP A 17 -5.45 -0.95 -1.81
N VAL A 18 -6.08 0.21 -1.89
CA VAL A 18 -5.56 1.36 -2.66
C VAL A 18 -4.38 2.04 -1.95
N TYR A 19 -4.44 2.20 -0.63
CA TYR A 19 -3.33 2.78 0.14
C TYR A 19 -2.10 1.88 0.15
N THR A 20 -2.30 0.57 0.36
CA THR A 20 -1.21 -0.41 0.38
C THR A 20 -0.69 -0.70 -1.03
N GLN A 21 -1.56 -0.67 -2.06
CA GLN A 21 -1.16 -0.92 -3.44
C GLN A 21 -0.26 0.17 -4.01
N ARG A 22 -0.48 1.43 -3.69
CA ARG A 22 0.33 2.54 -4.21
C ARG A 22 1.66 2.71 -3.49
N MET A 23 1.70 2.44 -2.20
CA MET A 23 2.94 2.49 -1.41
C MET A 23 3.94 1.39 -1.75
N LEU A 24 3.47 0.21 -2.19
CA LEU A 24 4.32 -0.95 -2.46
C LEU A 24 4.32 -1.36 -3.95
N ALA A 25 3.56 -0.69 -4.82
CA ALA A 25 3.38 -1.09 -6.20
C ALA A 25 4.52 -0.61 -7.09
N GLY A 26 5.41 -1.48 -7.40
CA GLY A 26 6.22 -1.44 -8.60
C GLY A 26 7.72 -1.30 -8.39
N MET A 27 8.24 -0.38 -7.59
CA MET A 27 9.70 -0.21 -7.43
C MET A 27 10.25 -0.77 -6.11
N SER A 28 9.44 -0.89 -5.06
CA SER A 28 9.91 -1.29 -3.73
C SER A 28 10.18 -2.80 -3.59
N VAL A 29 9.42 -3.68 -4.25
CA VAL A 29 9.61 -5.13 -4.12
C VAL A 29 10.99 -5.59 -4.58
N PRO A 30 11.49 -5.23 -5.78
CA PRO A 30 12.85 -5.57 -6.20
C PRO A 30 13.92 -5.05 -5.25
N MET A 31 13.79 -3.80 -4.78
CA MET A 31 14.74 -3.18 -3.86
C MET A 31 14.70 -3.83 -2.48
N ALA A 32 13.52 -4.15 -1.97
CA ALA A 32 13.36 -4.88 -0.72
C ALA A 32 13.99 -6.28 -0.78
N LEU A 33 13.77 -7.03 -1.88
CA LEU A 33 14.39 -8.35 -2.05
C LEU A 33 15.92 -8.23 -2.19
N LEU A 34 16.45 -7.24 -2.91
CA LEU A 34 17.88 -6.97 -2.98
C LEU A 34 18.46 -6.59 -1.61
N GLY A 35 17.78 -5.74 -0.86
CA GLY A 35 18.20 -5.35 0.48
C GLY A 35 18.22 -6.53 1.47
N LEU A 36 17.24 -7.44 1.37
CA LEU A 36 17.27 -8.70 2.14
C LEU A 36 18.43 -9.59 1.74
N LEU A 37 18.78 -9.68 0.45
CA LEU A 37 19.93 -10.41 -0.06
C LEU A 37 21.26 -9.77 0.34
N ASP A 38 21.30 -8.47 0.58
CA ASP A 38 22.50 -7.78 1.06
C ASP A 38 22.83 -8.12 2.51
N ARG A 39 21.81 -8.46 3.31
CA ARG A 39 22.01 -8.97 4.67
C ARG A 39 22.66 -10.36 4.68
N GLU A 40 22.12 -11.28 3.86
CA GLU A 40 22.64 -12.64 3.72
C GLU A 40 22.12 -13.33 2.45
N PRO A 41 22.92 -14.21 1.82
CA PRO A 41 22.45 -15.05 0.73
C PRO A 41 21.30 -15.94 1.20
N SER A 42 20.20 -15.98 0.44
CA SER A 42 18.95 -16.61 0.87
C SER A 42 18.23 -17.34 -0.25
N HIS A 43 17.38 -18.31 0.10
CA HIS A 43 16.47 -18.96 -0.85
C HIS A 43 15.23 -18.10 -1.08
N GLY A 44 14.58 -18.28 -2.22
CA GLY A 44 13.36 -17.54 -2.56
C GLY A 44 12.23 -17.72 -1.53
N TYR A 45 12.15 -18.88 -0.89
CA TYR A 45 11.20 -19.14 0.19
C TYR A 45 11.47 -18.27 1.44
N ASP A 46 12.73 -18.21 1.87
CA ASP A 46 13.13 -17.43 3.04
C ASP A 46 12.98 -15.93 2.77
N LEU A 47 13.36 -15.47 1.58
CA LEU A 47 13.13 -14.08 1.14
C LEU A 47 11.64 -13.68 1.18
N LYS A 48 10.75 -14.60 0.75
CA LYS A 48 9.31 -14.35 0.86
C LYS A 48 8.87 -14.23 2.30
N ARG A 49 9.28 -15.16 3.17
CA ARG A 49 8.94 -15.14 4.59
C ARG A 49 9.39 -13.83 5.23
N ASP A 50 10.63 -13.43 4.99
CA ASP A 50 11.21 -12.22 5.56
C ASP A 50 10.58 -10.96 4.97
N TYR A 51 10.29 -10.94 3.66
CA TYR A 51 9.54 -9.86 3.05
C TYR A 51 8.16 -9.70 3.69
N ASP A 52 7.43 -10.79 3.86
CA ASP A 52 6.08 -10.76 4.44
C ASP A 52 6.11 -10.31 5.91
N ALA A 53 7.14 -10.70 6.65
CA ALA A 53 7.30 -10.31 8.05
C ALA A 53 7.54 -8.80 8.21
N TYR A 54 8.30 -8.16 7.31
CA TYR A 54 8.66 -6.75 7.43
C TYR A 54 7.78 -5.82 6.57
N PHE A 55 7.37 -6.26 5.39
CA PHE A 55 6.75 -5.40 4.37
C PHE A 55 5.39 -5.91 3.87
N GLY A 56 5.08 -7.21 4.02
CA GLY A 56 3.90 -7.87 3.46
C GLY A 56 2.62 -7.72 4.28
N ARG A 57 2.55 -6.80 5.23
CA ARG A 57 1.43 -6.65 6.15
C ARG A 57 0.13 -6.32 5.41
N GLY A 58 -0.86 -7.19 5.59
CA GLY A 58 -2.15 -7.09 4.89
C GLY A 58 -2.14 -7.64 3.47
N ARG A 59 -0.99 -7.84 2.84
CA ARG A 59 -0.86 -8.40 1.49
C ARG A 59 0.46 -9.17 1.31
N PRO A 60 0.50 -10.45 1.67
CA PRO A 60 1.67 -11.30 1.46
C PRO A 60 2.10 -11.33 -0.01
N LEU A 61 3.40 -11.33 -0.26
CA LEU A 61 3.94 -11.38 -1.62
C LEU A 61 3.73 -12.78 -2.22
N PRO A 62 3.04 -12.94 -3.36
CA PRO A 62 2.87 -14.24 -3.99
C PRO A 62 4.22 -14.88 -4.35
N PHE A 63 4.39 -16.19 -4.16
CA PHE A 63 5.61 -16.92 -4.54
C PHE A 63 6.01 -16.68 -6.00
N GLY A 64 5.05 -16.73 -6.92
CA GLY A 64 5.31 -16.46 -8.34
C GLY A 64 5.93 -15.07 -8.57
N GLN A 65 5.51 -14.05 -7.81
CA GLN A 65 6.09 -12.71 -7.92
C GLN A 65 7.51 -12.64 -7.35
N VAL A 66 7.79 -13.35 -6.25
CA VAL A 66 9.16 -13.45 -5.71
C VAL A 66 10.10 -14.05 -6.76
N TYR A 67 9.78 -15.22 -7.28
CA TYR A 67 10.63 -15.91 -8.26
C TYR A 67 10.75 -15.15 -9.59
N ALA A 68 9.67 -14.55 -10.09
CA ALA A 68 9.73 -13.70 -11.27
C ALA A 68 10.63 -12.47 -11.05
N THR A 69 10.59 -11.88 -9.85
CA THR A 69 11.45 -10.74 -9.49
C THR A 69 12.90 -11.18 -9.37
N LEU A 70 13.21 -12.28 -8.68
CA LEU A 70 14.56 -12.83 -8.56
C LEU A 70 15.16 -13.19 -9.93
N ALA A 71 14.39 -13.82 -10.82
CA ALA A 71 14.81 -14.12 -12.18
C ALA A 71 15.14 -12.83 -12.97
N ARG A 72 14.35 -11.77 -12.80
CA ARG A 72 14.62 -10.46 -13.43
C ARG A 72 15.87 -9.80 -12.87
N LEU A 73 16.06 -9.85 -11.55
CA LEU A 73 17.26 -9.33 -10.89
C LEU A 73 18.52 -10.07 -11.32
N ALA A 74 18.45 -11.40 -11.47
CA ALA A 74 19.55 -12.22 -11.96
C ALA A 74 19.89 -11.88 -13.41
N ARG A 75 18.90 -11.75 -14.30
CA ARG A 75 19.10 -11.35 -15.71
C ARG A 75 19.68 -9.94 -15.83
N ALA A 76 19.36 -9.05 -14.89
CA ALA A 76 19.93 -7.70 -14.83
C ALA A 76 21.32 -7.63 -14.17
N GLY A 77 21.90 -8.78 -13.77
CA GLY A 77 23.21 -8.83 -13.13
C GLY A 77 23.25 -8.27 -11.71
N LYS A 78 22.09 -8.07 -11.06
CA LYS A 78 21.97 -7.49 -9.70
C LYS A 78 21.98 -8.56 -8.60
N ALA A 79 21.66 -9.79 -8.97
CA ALA A 79 21.78 -10.97 -8.13
C ALA A 79 22.34 -12.13 -8.97
N VAL A 80 22.88 -13.14 -8.29
CA VAL A 80 23.28 -14.42 -8.90
C VAL A 80 22.51 -15.54 -8.21
N ALA A 81 22.08 -16.52 -9.01
CA ALA A 81 21.54 -17.76 -8.48
C ALA A 81 22.69 -18.75 -8.38
N GLY A 82 22.91 -19.33 -7.21
CA GLY A 82 23.82 -20.46 -7.02
C GLY A 82 23.30 -21.74 -7.66
N ASP A 83 24.11 -22.79 -7.61
CA ASP A 83 23.71 -24.12 -8.03
C ASP A 83 22.51 -24.64 -7.22
N ALA A 84 21.73 -25.52 -7.84
CA ALA A 84 20.63 -26.17 -7.15
C ALA A 84 21.17 -27.04 -6.02
N GLU A 85 20.78 -26.73 -4.78
CA GLU A 85 21.15 -27.58 -3.64
C GLU A 85 20.37 -28.89 -3.68
N PRO A 86 21.00 -30.07 -3.42
CA PRO A 86 20.30 -31.35 -3.36
C PRO A 86 19.31 -31.35 -2.18
N GLY A 87 18.03 -31.52 -2.47
CA GLY A 87 16.98 -31.60 -1.45
C GLY A 87 15.59 -31.59 -2.07
N ALA A 88 14.58 -32.05 -1.33
CA ALA A 88 13.23 -32.26 -1.81
C ALA A 88 12.52 -30.96 -2.26
N GLY A 89 12.54 -30.65 -3.56
CA GLY A 89 11.78 -29.56 -4.19
C GLY A 89 12.52 -28.94 -5.37
N PRO A 90 11.76 -28.48 -6.41
CA PRO A 90 12.35 -28.04 -7.68
C PRO A 90 13.13 -26.71 -7.63
N ASP A 91 13.13 -25.93 -6.54
CA ASP A 91 13.57 -24.54 -6.55
C ASP A 91 14.51 -24.13 -5.39
N ARG A 92 15.39 -25.03 -4.94
CA ARG A 92 16.38 -24.67 -3.89
C ARG A 92 17.63 -24.03 -4.49
N LYS A 93 17.47 -22.93 -5.19
CA LYS A 93 18.59 -22.06 -5.55
C LYS A 93 18.77 -20.99 -4.50
N ARG A 94 20.01 -20.86 -4.00
CA ARG A 94 20.38 -19.75 -3.13
C ARG A 94 20.74 -18.55 -4.00
N TYR A 95 20.18 -17.41 -3.67
CA TYR A 95 20.46 -16.16 -4.37
C TYR A 95 21.43 -15.33 -3.53
N THR A 96 22.34 -14.65 -4.22
CA THR A 96 23.33 -13.73 -3.61
C THR A 96 23.30 -12.42 -4.37
N ILE A 97 23.34 -11.30 -3.67
CA ILE A 97 23.42 -9.98 -4.29
C ILE A 97 24.79 -9.79 -4.93
N THR A 98 24.86 -9.10 -6.08
CA THR A 98 26.11 -8.71 -6.72
C THR A 98 26.53 -7.31 -6.25
N GLN A 99 27.79 -6.92 -6.59
CA GLN A 99 28.24 -5.55 -6.32
C GLN A 99 27.37 -4.49 -7.01
N THR A 100 26.90 -4.78 -8.22
CA THR A 100 25.94 -3.91 -8.95
C THR A 100 24.62 -3.78 -8.19
N GLY A 101 24.10 -4.91 -7.64
CA GLY A 101 22.90 -4.89 -6.82
C GLY A 101 23.05 -4.07 -5.54
N LYS A 102 24.21 -4.14 -4.88
CA LYS A 102 24.52 -3.34 -3.69
C LYS A 102 24.51 -1.85 -3.97
N TYR A 103 25.19 -1.44 -5.03
CA TYR A 103 25.20 -0.02 -5.45
C TYR A 103 23.79 0.51 -5.76
N GLU A 104 22.92 -0.32 -6.36
CA GLU A 104 21.56 0.08 -6.67
C GLU A 104 20.70 0.23 -5.41
N VAL A 105 20.83 -0.70 -4.44
CA VAL A 105 20.15 -0.56 -3.15
C VAL A 105 20.61 0.69 -2.42
N GLU A 106 21.92 0.96 -2.36
CA GLU A 106 22.48 2.13 -1.71
C GLU A 106 22.00 3.44 -2.36
N ALA A 107 22.03 3.51 -3.69
CA ALA A 107 21.50 4.65 -4.44
C ALA A 107 20.01 4.87 -4.15
N TRP A 108 19.21 3.82 -4.19
CA TRP A 108 17.78 3.89 -3.93
C TRP A 108 17.45 4.33 -2.48
N LEU A 109 18.22 3.84 -1.50
CA LEU A 109 18.05 4.26 -0.09
C LEU A 109 18.45 5.72 0.14
N SER A 110 19.36 6.25 -0.69
CA SER A 110 19.82 7.65 -0.60
C SER A 110 18.93 8.63 -1.36
N GLU A 111 18.07 8.15 -2.26
CA GLU A 111 17.21 9.00 -3.07
C GLU A 111 15.95 9.40 -2.29
N PRO A 112 15.70 10.71 -2.09
CA PRO A 112 14.49 11.15 -1.41
C PRO A 112 13.25 10.87 -2.27
N ILE A 113 12.17 10.42 -1.63
CA ILE A 113 10.87 10.30 -2.29
C ILE A 113 10.30 11.70 -2.49
N PRO A 114 9.91 12.09 -3.74
CA PRO A 114 9.29 13.39 -3.99
C PRO A 114 8.07 13.60 -3.08
N ALA A 115 7.99 14.79 -2.49
CA ALA A 115 6.82 15.19 -1.70
C ALA A 115 5.68 15.59 -2.64
N GLU A 116 4.83 14.65 -3.01
CA GLU A 116 3.65 14.91 -3.81
C GLU A 116 2.41 15.02 -2.92
N PRO A 117 1.55 16.05 -3.12
CA PRO A 117 0.29 16.12 -2.42
C PRO A 117 -0.60 14.96 -2.87
N TYR A 118 -0.91 14.07 -1.93
CA TYR A 118 -1.80 12.95 -2.20
C TYR A 118 -3.25 13.44 -2.20
N LEU A 119 -3.84 13.57 -3.39
CA LEU A 119 -5.27 13.80 -3.53
C LEU A 119 -5.98 12.48 -3.81
N GLN A 120 -6.96 12.12 -3.00
CA GLN A 120 -7.88 11.03 -3.35
C GLN A 120 -8.76 11.49 -4.54
N THR A 121 -8.28 11.22 -5.74
CA THR A 121 -8.91 11.67 -6.99
C THR A 121 -10.39 11.27 -7.03
N ASP A 122 -10.72 10.06 -6.61
CA ASP A 122 -12.10 9.57 -6.60
C ASP A 122 -13.00 10.33 -5.60
N LEU A 123 -12.46 10.73 -4.44
CA LEU A 123 -13.19 11.51 -3.46
C LEU A 123 -13.59 12.87 -4.05
N PHE A 124 -12.64 13.59 -4.65
CA PHE A 124 -12.88 14.86 -5.31
C PHE A 124 -13.87 14.73 -6.49
N VAL A 125 -13.62 13.76 -7.38
CA VAL A 125 -14.49 13.51 -8.55
C VAL A 125 -15.92 13.22 -8.13
N LYS A 126 -16.14 12.41 -7.10
CA LYS A 126 -17.49 12.10 -6.61
C LYS A 126 -18.21 13.31 -6.05
N VAL A 127 -17.52 14.21 -5.33
CA VAL A 127 -18.12 15.46 -4.84
C VAL A 127 -18.56 16.34 -6.01
N VAL A 128 -17.64 16.60 -6.95
CA VAL A 128 -17.95 17.47 -8.11
C VAL A 128 -19.06 16.88 -8.97
N LEU A 129 -19.02 15.59 -9.28
CA LEU A 129 -20.07 14.93 -10.06
C LEU A 129 -21.42 14.93 -9.32
N SER A 130 -21.42 14.75 -8.00
CA SER A 130 -22.67 14.85 -7.23
C SER A 130 -23.31 16.22 -7.38
N LEU A 131 -22.54 17.29 -7.29
CA LEU A 131 -23.04 18.66 -7.50
C LEU A 131 -23.52 18.89 -8.94
N MET A 132 -22.75 18.50 -9.95
CA MET A 132 -23.11 18.62 -11.35
C MET A 132 -24.40 17.87 -11.72
N LEU A 133 -24.66 16.76 -11.03
CA LEU A 133 -25.85 15.93 -11.26
C LEU A 133 -27.02 16.27 -10.31
N GLY A 134 -26.90 17.34 -9.52
CA GLY A 134 -27.92 17.75 -8.55
C GLY A 134 -28.16 16.72 -7.43
N ARG A 135 -27.14 15.93 -7.08
CA ARG A 135 -27.21 14.91 -6.03
C ARG A 135 -26.71 15.49 -4.69
N PRO A 136 -27.13 14.91 -3.54
CA PRO A 136 -26.74 15.38 -2.22
C PRO A 136 -25.26 15.09 -1.93
N ALA A 137 -24.37 15.99 -2.31
CA ALA A 137 -22.92 15.86 -2.08
C ALA A 137 -22.55 15.85 -0.58
N GLU A 138 -23.38 16.51 0.26
CA GLU A 138 -23.21 16.55 1.71
C GLU A 138 -23.36 15.15 2.32
N GLU A 139 -24.41 14.41 1.95
CA GLU A 139 -24.62 13.04 2.41
C GLU A 139 -23.43 12.12 2.03
N TYR A 140 -22.88 12.32 0.83
CA TYR A 140 -21.69 11.58 0.42
C TYR A 140 -20.47 11.90 1.32
N LEU A 141 -20.25 13.18 1.64
CA LEU A 141 -19.15 13.58 2.53
C LEU A 141 -19.33 13.02 3.95
N ASP A 142 -20.56 12.95 4.46
CA ASP A 142 -20.84 12.34 5.77
C ASP A 142 -20.56 10.84 5.80
N VAL A 143 -20.97 10.11 4.77
CA VAL A 143 -20.65 8.69 4.61
C VAL A 143 -19.13 8.48 4.54
N GLN A 144 -18.44 9.33 3.79
CA GLN A 144 -16.99 9.26 3.65
C GLN A 144 -16.27 9.58 4.97
N ARG A 145 -16.74 10.59 5.72
CA ARG A 145 -16.26 10.92 7.06
C ARG A 145 -16.40 9.73 8.01
N ALA A 146 -17.56 9.08 8.03
CA ALA A 146 -17.80 7.91 8.87
C ALA A 146 -16.84 6.75 8.54
N ALA A 147 -16.58 6.51 7.25
CA ALA A 147 -15.63 5.49 6.79
C ALA A 147 -14.19 5.81 7.24
N HIS A 148 -13.75 7.08 7.14
CA HIS A 148 -12.42 7.49 7.60
C HIS A 148 -12.27 7.32 9.11
N LEU A 149 -13.24 7.75 9.91
CA LEU A 149 -13.24 7.57 11.35
C LEU A 149 -13.21 6.10 11.76
N GLN A 150 -13.94 5.24 11.05
CA GLN A 150 -13.86 3.80 11.29
C GLN A 150 -12.46 3.27 11.01
N ARG A 151 -11.85 3.67 9.89
CA ARG A 151 -10.49 3.25 9.56
C ARG A 151 -9.45 3.74 10.56
N MET A 152 -9.61 4.96 11.08
CA MET A 152 -8.74 5.47 12.15
C MET A 152 -8.80 4.62 13.43
N ARG A 153 -10.00 4.13 13.80
CA ARG A 153 -10.13 3.21 14.95
C ARG A 153 -9.35 1.91 14.72
N GLU A 154 -9.49 1.31 13.54
CA GLU A 154 -8.77 0.08 13.18
C GLU A 154 -7.26 0.26 13.23
N LEU A 155 -6.73 1.37 12.68
CA LEU A 155 -5.30 1.67 12.73
C LEU A 155 -4.81 1.96 14.16
N THR A 156 -5.66 2.61 14.98
CA THR A 156 -5.35 2.85 16.40
C THR A 156 -5.26 1.53 17.17
N ASP A 157 -6.14 0.58 16.89
CA ASP A 157 -6.11 -0.75 17.52
C ASP A 157 -4.88 -1.56 17.06
N LEU A 158 -4.54 -1.50 15.76
CA LEU A 158 -3.29 -2.06 15.25
C LEU A 158 -2.07 -1.50 15.96
N LYS A 159 -2.02 -0.17 16.16
CA LYS A 159 -0.96 0.52 16.87
C LYS A 159 -0.78 0.05 18.31
N ARG A 160 -1.88 -0.26 19.01
CA ARG A 160 -1.85 -0.74 20.40
C ARG A 160 -1.30 -2.16 20.55
N GLN A 161 -1.49 -2.99 19.53
CA GLN A 161 -1.18 -4.42 19.57
C GLN A 161 0.09 -4.77 18.78
N GLY A 162 0.55 -3.87 17.93
CA GLY A 162 1.63 -4.08 16.98
C GLY A 162 3.03 -3.81 17.54
N ASN A 163 4.03 -4.27 16.80
CA ASN A 163 5.43 -3.88 17.02
C ASN A 163 5.71 -2.48 16.45
N LEU A 164 6.95 -1.98 16.58
CA LEU A 164 7.32 -0.64 16.12
C LEU A 164 7.07 -0.42 14.62
N VAL A 165 7.24 -1.45 13.78
CA VAL A 165 6.95 -1.35 12.33
C VAL A 165 5.44 -1.12 12.11
N ASP A 166 4.58 -1.84 12.85
CA ASP A 166 3.14 -1.64 12.80
C ASP A 166 2.72 -0.24 13.26
N VAL A 167 3.37 0.24 14.33
CA VAL A 167 3.12 1.60 14.86
C VAL A 167 3.45 2.65 13.80
N LEU A 168 4.62 2.56 13.15
CA LEU A 168 5.03 3.54 12.13
C LEU A 168 4.11 3.51 10.90
N LEU A 169 3.69 2.33 10.45
CA LEU A 169 2.74 2.20 9.34
C LEU A 169 1.36 2.74 9.70
N ALA A 170 0.89 2.45 10.93
CA ALA A 170 -0.38 2.96 11.42
C ALA A 170 -0.36 4.49 11.57
N ASP A 171 0.72 5.06 12.10
CA ASP A 171 0.89 6.52 12.22
C ASP A 171 0.85 7.20 10.86
N HIS A 172 1.55 6.66 9.86
CA HIS A 172 1.49 7.18 8.50
C HIS A 172 0.05 7.17 7.96
N GLY A 173 -0.67 6.05 8.13
CA GLY A 173 -2.07 5.96 7.71
C GLY A 173 -2.99 6.93 8.46
N LEU A 174 -2.79 7.11 9.76
CA LEU A 174 -3.56 8.04 10.59
C LEU A 174 -3.37 9.49 10.12
N PHE A 175 -2.14 9.93 9.84
CA PHE A 175 -1.87 11.29 9.36
C PHE A 175 -2.53 11.57 8.00
N HIS A 176 -2.55 10.60 7.10
CA HIS A 176 -3.27 10.74 5.83
C HIS A 176 -4.79 10.84 6.03
N LEU A 177 -5.37 10.00 6.88
CA LEU A 177 -6.80 10.05 7.19
C LEU A 177 -7.20 11.36 7.88
N GLU A 178 -6.34 11.90 8.75
CA GLU A 178 -6.56 13.23 9.34
C GLU A 178 -6.57 14.34 8.29
N ALA A 179 -5.65 14.30 7.33
CA ALA A 179 -5.60 15.26 6.24
C ALA A 179 -6.87 15.18 5.37
N ASP A 180 -7.32 13.97 5.05
CA ASP A 180 -8.56 13.75 4.29
C ASP A 180 -9.79 14.25 5.07
N LEU A 181 -9.88 14.00 6.37
CA LEU A 181 -10.98 14.51 7.20
C LEU A 181 -11.02 16.04 7.22
N ARG A 182 -9.88 16.70 7.33
CA ARG A 182 -9.80 18.17 7.25
C ARG A 182 -10.28 18.67 5.89
N TRP A 183 -9.91 17.98 4.82
CA TRP A 183 -10.37 18.31 3.47
C TRP A 183 -11.88 18.11 3.32
N ILE A 184 -12.45 17.02 3.85
CA ILE A 184 -13.89 16.74 3.88
C ILE A 184 -14.63 17.87 4.58
N ASP A 185 -14.17 18.29 5.75
CA ASP A 185 -14.79 19.35 6.54
C ASP A 185 -14.74 20.71 5.81
N LEU A 186 -13.60 21.05 5.23
CA LEU A 186 -13.44 22.29 4.44
C LEU A 186 -14.31 22.28 3.20
N THR A 187 -14.44 21.14 2.54
CA THR A 187 -15.25 20.97 1.34
C THR A 187 -16.73 21.07 1.68
N ALA A 188 -17.18 20.41 2.76
CA ALA A 188 -18.56 20.51 3.24
C ALA A 188 -18.96 21.97 3.54
N ALA A 189 -18.06 22.72 4.18
CA ALA A 189 -18.31 24.14 4.45
C ALA A 189 -18.37 25.04 3.21
N ARG A 190 -17.92 24.56 2.04
CA ARG A 190 -17.84 25.31 0.78
C ARG A 190 -18.73 24.75 -0.33
N LEU A 191 -19.56 23.73 -0.04
CA LEU A 191 -20.41 23.06 -1.05
C LEU A 191 -21.33 24.05 -1.79
N GLY A 192 -21.89 25.04 -1.10
CA GLY A 192 -22.74 26.06 -1.72
C GLY A 192 -22.00 26.85 -2.81
N ALA A 193 -20.82 27.39 -2.48
CA ALA A 193 -20.01 28.14 -3.43
C ALA A 193 -19.52 27.24 -4.59
N LEU A 194 -19.13 26.02 -4.29
CA LEU A 194 -18.70 25.06 -5.32
C LEU A 194 -19.85 24.67 -6.25
N ALA A 195 -21.08 24.55 -5.74
CA ALA A 195 -22.26 24.26 -6.54
C ALA A 195 -22.55 25.39 -7.54
N GLU A 196 -22.38 26.66 -7.14
CA GLU A 196 -22.53 27.82 -8.04
C GLU A 196 -21.48 27.81 -9.15
N GLU A 197 -20.23 27.45 -8.85
CA GLU A 197 -19.14 27.38 -9.84
C GLU A 197 -19.34 26.26 -10.87
N VAL A 198 -19.84 25.08 -10.45
CA VAL A 198 -20.00 23.94 -11.36
C VAL A 198 -21.33 23.97 -12.14
N ALA A 199 -22.28 24.85 -11.76
CA ALA A 199 -23.53 25.05 -12.47
C ALA A 199 -23.43 26.12 -13.59
N SER A 200 -22.35 26.88 -13.62
CA SER A 200 -22.06 27.92 -14.62
C SER A 200 -21.35 27.36 -15.85
#